data_3c0adeca374455e56c5fc4cd1569c7ea
#
_entry.id   3c0adeca374455e56c5fc4cd1569c7ea
#
_cell.length_a   1.000
_cell.length_b   1.000
_cell.length_c   1.000
_cell.angle_alpha   90.00
_cell.angle_beta   90.00
_cell.angle_gamma   90.00
#
_symmetry.space_group_name_H-M   'P 1'
#
loop_
_entity.id
_entity.type
_entity.pdbx_description
1 polymer ?
#
loop_
_entity_poly.entity_id
_entity_poly.type
_entity_poly.pdbx_seq_one_letter_code
_entity_poly.pdbx_strand_id
1 'polypeptide(L)'
;RVFVGDRSNSRIQIFDPDGNFTAQWTQFGRPSGMFIAEDDTLYVTDSTSNSRNNPGWKRGIYIGSARDGSVTMFIPDPDLDQQEENRISGASGITADSEGAVYAADVGPHRVRKYVKPSGP
;
A
#
# COMPACT_ATOMS: atom_id res chain seq x y z
N ARG A 1 15.16 -11.09 1.55
CA ARG A 1 14.59 -10.60 0.28
C ARG A 1 14.54 -9.07 0.28
N VAL A 2 14.62 -8.50 -0.90
CA VAL A 2 14.52 -7.05 -1.10
C VAL A 2 13.25 -6.76 -1.89
N PHE A 3 12.38 -5.90 -1.35
CA PHE A 3 11.11 -5.52 -1.97
C PHE A 3 11.23 -4.12 -2.51
N VAL A 4 10.97 -3.94 -3.80
CA VAL A 4 11.07 -2.66 -4.49
C VAL A 4 9.70 -2.27 -5.05
N GLY A 5 9.16 -1.14 -4.59
CA GLY A 5 7.92 -0.59 -5.15
C GLY A 5 8.22 0.13 -6.46
N ASP A 6 7.73 -0.44 -7.55
CA ASP A 6 7.88 0.13 -8.88
C ASP A 6 6.54 0.74 -9.28
N ARG A 7 6.27 1.93 -8.72
CA ARG A 7 4.97 2.58 -8.80
C ARG A 7 4.49 2.79 -10.23
N SER A 8 5.32 3.33 -11.09
CA SER A 8 4.91 3.66 -12.46
C SER A 8 4.58 2.44 -13.29
N ASN A 9 5.06 1.27 -12.89
CA ASN A 9 4.73 0.00 -13.53
C ASN A 9 3.71 -0.81 -12.72
N SER A 10 3.12 -0.24 -11.67
CA SER A 10 2.04 -0.85 -10.86
C SER A 10 2.42 -2.23 -10.34
N ARG A 11 3.62 -2.34 -9.76
CA ARG A 11 4.12 -3.62 -9.28
C ARG A 11 5.09 -3.48 -8.12
N ILE A 12 5.25 -4.58 -7.38
CA ILE A 12 6.35 -4.78 -6.45
C ILE A 12 7.27 -5.81 -7.08
N GLN A 13 8.56 -5.51 -7.14
CA GLN A 13 9.57 -6.47 -7.57
C GLN A 13 10.31 -6.99 -6.35
N ILE A 14 10.59 -8.28 -6.34
CA ILE A 14 11.28 -8.96 -5.24
C ILE A 14 12.60 -9.52 -5.73
N PHE A 15 13.66 -9.22 -5.00
CA PHE A 15 15.01 -9.65 -5.32
C PHE A 15 15.58 -10.41 -4.14
N ASP A 16 16.55 -11.29 -4.41
CA ASP A 16 17.34 -11.86 -3.35
C ASP A 16 18.40 -10.86 -2.86
N PRO A 17 19.14 -11.14 -1.77
CA PRO A 17 20.14 -10.21 -1.27
C PRO A 17 21.29 -9.90 -2.24
N ASP A 18 21.51 -10.74 -3.23
CA ASP A 18 22.55 -10.54 -4.24
C ASP A 18 22.07 -9.72 -5.44
N GLY A 19 20.80 -9.29 -5.42
CA GLY A 19 20.21 -8.48 -6.48
C GLY A 19 19.60 -9.26 -7.63
N ASN A 20 19.43 -10.56 -7.49
CA ASN A 20 18.79 -11.38 -8.52
C ASN A 20 17.28 -11.28 -8.40
N PHE A 21 16.60 -11.04 -9.52
CA PHE A 21 15.14 -10.98 -9.57
C PHE A 21 14.53 -12.35 -9.25
N THR A 22 13.56 -12.38 -8.33
CA THR A 22 12.90 -13.62 -7.94
C THR A 22 11.39 -13.63 -8.23
N ALA A 23 10.70 -12.50 -8.10
CA ALA A 23 9.26 -12.45 -8.32
C ALA A 23 8.79 -11.03 -8.57
N GLN A 24 7.60 -10.90 -9.19
CA GLN A 24 6.90 -9.64 -9.27
C GLN A 24 5.45 -9.84 -8.81
N TRP A 25 4.93 -8.87 -8.08
CA TRP A 25 3.56 -8.86 -7.58
C TRP A 25 2.84 -7.64 -8.10
N THR A 26 1.69 -7.85 -8.76
CA THR A 26 0.86 -6.77 -9.32
C THR A 26 -0.44 -6.58 -8.55
N GLN A 27 -0.64 -7.30 -7.45
CA GLN A 27 -1.91 -7.32 -6.70
C GLN A 27 -2.00 -6.26 -5.60
N PHE A 28 -1.00 -5.39 -5.48
CA PHE A 28 -0.96 -4.35 -4.45
C PHE A 28 -1.14 -2.93 -5.01
N GLY A 29 -1.67 -2.79 -6.22
CA GLY A 29 -1.89 -1.48 -6.83
C GLY A 29 -0.60 -0.79 -7.27
N ARG A 30 -0.56 0.54 -7.16
CA ARG A 30 0.62 1.35 -7.48
C ARG A 30 1.36 1.69 -6.19
N PRO A 31 2.43 0.95 -5.84
CA PRO A 31 3.05 1.10 -4.52
C PRO A 31 3.78 2.43 -4.37
N SER A 32 3.26 3.30 -3.50
CA SER A 32 3.88 4.58 -3.14
C SER A 32 4.77 4.44 -1.90
N GLY A 33 4.37 3.61 -0.94
CA GLY A 33 5.15 3.30 0.25
C GLY A 33 4.86 1.88 0.70
N MET A 34 5.80 1.29 1.43
CA MET A 34 5.66 -0.08 1.91
C MET A 34 6.27 -0.22 3.30
N PHE A 35 5.69 -1.09 4.11
CA PHE A 35 6.22 -1.49 5.40
C PHE A 35 5.98 -2.98 5.60
N ILE A 36 6.99 -3.70 6.06
CA ILE A 36 6.88 -5.12 6.39
C ILE A 36 7.12 -5.27 7.89
N ALA A 37 6.10 -5.76 8.59
CA ALA A 37 6.16 -5.98 10.03
C ALA A 37 6.95 -7.27 10.35
N GLU A 38 7.28 -7.47 11.63
CA GLU A 38 8.05 -8.64 12.05
C GLU A 38 7.34 -9.96 11.76
N ASP A 39 6.00 -9.96 11.73
CA ASP A 39 5.20 -11.14 11.42
C ASP A 39 4.99 -11.35 9.92
N ASP A 40 5.73 -10.63 9.08
CA ASP A 40 5.64 -10.64 7.63
C ASP A 40 4.33 -10.07 7.07
N THR A 41 3.58 -9.30 7.84
CA THR A 41 2.47 -8.52 7.28
C THR A 41 3.05 -7.41 6.41
N LEU A 42 2.57 -7.31 5.17
CA LEU A 42 2.99 -6.30 4.20
C LEU A 42 1.90 -5.25 4.08
N TYR A 43 2.29 -3.99 4.27
CA TYR A 43 1.41 -2.83 4.13
C TYR A 43 1.88 -2.01 2.94
N VAL A 44 0.99 -1.73 1.99
CA VAL A 44 1.33 -1.01 0.76
C VAL A 44 0.35 0.13 0.56
N THR A 45 0.85 1.35 0.39
CA THR A 45 0.02 2.49 0.05
C THR A 45 -0.05 2.70 -1.45
N ASP A 46 -1.23 3.06 -1.94
CA ASP A 46 -1.48 3.47 -3.31
C ASP A 46 -2.14 4.84 -3.28
N SER A 47 -1.43 5.87 -3.70
CA SER A 47 -1.93 7.25 -3.73
C SER A 47 -2.17 7.78 -5.15
N THR A 48 -1.98 6.96 -6.18
CA THR A 48 -2.00 7.43 -7.56
C THR A 48 -2.87 6.64 -8.53
N SER A 49 -3.46 5.52 -8.14
CA SER A 49 -4.36 4.79 -9.04
C SER A 49 -5.60 5.61 -9.38
N ASN A 50 -5.95 5.64 -10.66
CA ASN A 50 -7.16 6.28 -11.19
C ASN A 50 -7.48 5.67 -12.55
N SER A 51 -8.47 6.21 -13.28
CA SER A 51 -8.87 5.63 -14.57
C SER A 51 -7.79 5.72 -15.65
N ARG A 52 -6.84 6.63 -15.50
CA ARG A 52 -5.73 6.78 -16.43
C ARG A 52 -4.52 5.94 -16.02
N ASN A 53 -4.20 5.95 -14.73
CA ASN A 53 -3.07 5.24 -14.16
C ASN A 53 -3.60 4.02 -13.41
N ASN A 54 -3.39 2.83 -13.94
CA ASN A 54 -3.82 1.58 -13.36
C ASN A 54 -5.36 1.46 -13.29
N PRO A 55 -6.06 1.48 -14.45
CA PRO A 55 -7.53 1.46 -14.49
C PRO A 55 -8.10 0.26 -13.73
N GLY A 56 -9.21 0.48 -13.03
CA GLY A 56 -9.90 -0.55 -12.25
C GLY A 56 -9.38 -0.69 -10.82
N TRP A 57 -8.29 -0.02 -10.47
CA TRP A 57 -7.72 -0.03 -9.13
C TRP A 57 -8.05 1.25 -8.38
N LYS A 58 -8.13 1.18 -7.07
CA LYS A 58 -8.46 2.31 -6.22
C LYS A 58 -7.30 2.66 -5.31
N ARG A 59 -7.20 3.94 -4.97
CA ARG A 59 -6.26 4.44 -3.97
C ARG A 59 -6.65 3.96 -2.59
N GLY A 60 -5.66 3.65 -1.78
CA GLY A 60 -5.87 3.20 -0.42
C GLY A 60 -4.65 2.44 0.09
N ILE A 61 -4.90 1.55 1.05
CA ILE A 61 -3.87 0.74 1.69
C ILE A 61 -4.19 -0.72 1.48
N TYR A 62 -3.28 -1.44 0.83
CA TYR A 62 -3.38 -2.88 0.62
C TYR A 62 -2.57 -3.59 1.69
N ILE A 63 -3.18 -4.54 2.38
CA ILE A 63 -2.54 -5.30 3.45
C ILE A 63 -2.54 -6.76 3.08
N GLY A 64 -1.40 -7.42 3.25
CA GLY A 64 -1.26 -8.81 2.90
C GLY A 64 -0.06 -9.46 3.54
N SER A 65 0.44 -10.50 2.91
CA SER A 65 1.59 -11.26 3.39
C SER A 65 2.81 -11.06 2.51
N ALA A 66 3.93 -10.70 3.15
CA ALA A 66 5.21 -10.65 2.47
C ALA A 66 5.75 -12.03 2.11
N ARG A 67 5.18 -13.09 2.67
CA ARG A 67 5.62 -14.46 2.39
C ARG A 67 5.20 -14.94 1.02
N ASP A 68 3.92 -14.74 0.68
CA ASP A 68 3.33 -15.29 -0.55
C ASP A 68 2.61 -14.28 -1.43
N GLY A 69 2.53 -13.01 -0.99
CA GLY A 69 1.87 -11.95 -1.76
C GLY A 69 0.35 -11.99 -1.70
N SER A 70 -0.26 -12.78 -0.82
CA SER A 70 -1.71 -12.76 -0.66
C SER A 70 -2.16 -11.43 -0.10
N VAL A 71 -3.25 -10.87 -0.66
CA VAL A 71 -3.87 -9.64 -0.16
C VAL A 71 -5.05 -10.04 0.70
N THR A 72 -5.05 -9.59 1.96
CA THR A 72 -6.05 -9.98 2.95
C THR A 72 -7.00 -8.85 3.32
N MET A 73 -6.62 -7.59 3.08
CA MET A 73 -7.43 -6.45 3.47
C MET A 73 -7.11 -5.24 2.60
N PHE A 74 -8.11 -4.38 2.39
CA PHE A 74 -7.94 -3.10 1.72
C PHE A 74 -8.64 -2.01 2.53
N ILE A 75 -7.92 -0.93 2.82
CA ILE A 75 -8.48 0.27 3.45
C ILE A 75 -8.58 1.33 2.36
N PRO A 76 -9.79 1.70 1.91
CA PRO A 76 -9.92 2.71 0.87
C PRO A 76 -9.49 4.09 1.35
N ASP A 77 -9.00 4.92 0.44
CA ASP A 77 -8.71 6.32 0.72
C ASP A 77 -10.02 6.98 1.19
N PRO A 78 -10.07 7.56 2.41
CA PRO A 78 -11.29 8.12 2.95
C PRO A 78 -11.84 9.30 2.13
N ASP A 79 -11.00 9.98 1.37
CA ASP A 79 -11.39 11.14 0.59
C ASP A 79 -11.63 10.82 -0.89
N LEU A 80 -11.68 9.52 -1.24
CA LEU A 80 -11.76 9.08 -2.63
C LEU A 80 -12.95 9.68 -3.37
N ASP A 81 -14.12 9.74 -2.73
CA ASP A 81 -15.35 10.21 -3.35
C ASP A 81 -15.41 11.74 -3.49
N GLN A 82 -14.52 12.45 -2.83
CA GLN A 82 -14.50 13.91 -2.80
C GLN A 82 -13.46 14.49 -3.74
N GLN A 83 -12.76 13.66 -4.48
CA GLN A 83 -11.60 14.08 -5.23
C GLN A 83 -11.83 14.06 -6.71
N GLU A 84 -11.22 15.01 -7.37
CA GLU A 84 -11.05 14.91 -8.80
C GLU A 84 -10.11 13.75 -9.11
N GLU A 85 -10.42 13.00 -10.13
CA GLU A 85 -9.78 11.75 -10.44
C GLU A 85 -8.27 11.85 -10.67
N ASN A 86 -7.82 12.99 -11.19
CA ASN A 86 -6.40 13.20 -11.48
C ASN A 86 -5.60 13.80 -10.31
N ARG A 87 -6.23 13.97 -9.15
CA ARG A 87 -5.54 14.48 -7.96
C ARG A 87 -4.84 13.33 -7.23
N ILE A 88 -3.67 13.61 -6.70
CA ILE A 88 -2.97 12.70 -5.80
C ILE A 88 -3.55 12.87 -4.41
N SER A 89 -3.88 11.76 -3.77
CA SER A 89 -4.48 11.77 -2.44
C SER A 89 -4.19 10.46 -1.72
N GLY A 90 -4.63 10.38 -0.47
CA GLY A 90 -4.40 9.22 0.34
C GLY A 90 -2.97 9.13 0.85
N ALA A 91 -2.58 7.97 1.28
CA ALA A 91 -1.32 7.78 1.99
C ALA A 91 -0.17 7.46 1.05
N SER A 92 1.01 8.00 1.38
CA SER A 92 2.27 7.65 0.75
C SER A 92 3.20 6.94 1.73
N GLY A 93 3.47 7.54 2.90
CA GLY A 93 4.25 6.91 3.94
C GLY A 93 3.38 5.98 4.80
N ILE A 94 3.96 4.90 5.31
CA ILE A 94 3.20 3.92 6.09
C ILE A 94 4.11 3.18 7.07
N THR A 95 3.55 2.91 8.24
CA THR A 95 4.12 1.97 9.21
C THR A 95 2.99 1.37 10.05
N ALA A 96 3.31 0.38 10.86
CA ALA A 96 2.36 -0.23 11.77
C ALA A 96 3.06 -0.54 13.10
N ASP A 97 2.31 -0.52 14.18
CA ASP A 97 2.85 -0.89 15.48
C ASP A 97 2.71 -2.40 15.74
N SER A 98 3.21 -2.86 16.89
CA SER A 98 3.20 -4.29 17.21
C SER A 98 1.80 -4.86 17.42
N GLU A 99 0.80 -4.00 17.63
CA GLU A 99 -0.59 -4.42 17.79
C GLU A 99 -1.36 -4.40 16.47
N GLY A 100 -0.70 -4.01 15.37
CA GLY A 100 -1.30 -3.97 14.05
C GLY A 100 -2.04 -2.69 13.73
N ALA A 101 -1.93 -1.65 14.56
CA ALA A 101 -2.45 -0.34 14.19
C ALA A 101 -1.59 0.26 13.08
N VAL A 102 -2.24 0.80 12.05
CA VAL A 102 -1.58 1.33 10.86
C VAL A 102 -1.52 2.85 10.96
N TYR A 103 -0.35 3.41 10.70
CA TYR A 103 -0.13 4.85 10.65
C TYR A 103 0.27 5.24 9.25
N ALA A 104 -0.52 6.11 8.62
CA ALA A 104 -0.34 6.48 7.22
C ALA A 104 -0.24 8.01 7.09
N ALA A 105 0.76 8.46 6.32
CA ALA A 105 0.96 9.88 6.06
C ALA A 105 0.32 10.25 4.73
N ASP A 106 -0.70 11.11 4.77
CA ASP A 106 -1.46 11.50 3.59
C ASP A 106 -0.72 12.54 2.75
N VAL A 107 -0.79 12.36 1.44
CA VAL A 107 -0.34 13.34 0.46
C VAL A 107 -1.45 14.38 0.29
N GLY A 108 -1.10 15.62 0.10
CA GLY A 108 -2.08 16.70 -0.08
C GLY A 108 -2.61 17.25 1.23
N PRO A 109 -3.44 16.50 2.00
CA PRO A 109 -3.94 17.02 3.28
C PRO A 109 -2.90 17.26 4.35
N HIS A 110 -1.67 16.78 4.20
CA HIS A 110 -0.56 17.02 5.14
C HIS A 110 -0.89 16.52 6.55
N ARG A 111 -1.37 15.28 6.68
CA ARG A 111 -1.75 14.71 7.97
C ARG A 111 -1.32 13.26 8.09
N VAL A 112 -1.29 12.76 9.34
CA VAL A 112 -1.10 11.34 9.64
C VAL A 112 -2.43 10.80 10.15
N ARG A 113 -2.86 9.66 9.62
CA ARG A 113 -4.04 8.95 10.09
C ARG A 113 -3.64 7.63 10.74
N LYS A 114 -4.35 7.28 11.80
CA LYS A 114 -4.21 5.99 12.46
C LYS A 114 -5.45 5.14 12.15
N TYR A 115 -5.22 3.92 11.69
CA TYR A 115 -6.28 2.96 11.44
C TYR A 115 -6.14 1.79 12.42
N VAL A 116 -7.24 1.42 13.05
CA VAL A 116 -7.29 0.30 13.97
C VAL A 116 -8.38 -0.66 13.55
N LYS A 117 -8.20 -1.94 13.86
CA LYS A 117 -9.26 -2.92 13.62
C LYS A 117 -10.43 -2.64 14.55
N PRO A 118 -11.68 -2.81 14.08
CA PRO A 118 -12.83 -2.72 14.96
C PRO A 118 -12.70 -3.71 16.11
N SER A 119 -13.10 -3.32 17.32
CA SER A 119 -13.15 -4.21 18.46
C SER A 119 -14.44 -5.02 18.46
N GLY A 120 -14.35 -6.26 18.97
CA GLY A 120 -15.50 -7.13 19.11
C GLY A 120 -15.81 -7.94 17.85
N PRO A 121 -16.84 -8.77 17.93
CA PRO A 121 -17.23 -9.61 16.79
C PRO A 121 -17.84 -8.80 15.66
#